data_3e8c7ba924c8ef3cb5f5abcc98f74c21
#
_entry.id   3e8c7ba924c8ef3cb5f5abcc98f74c21
#
_cell.length_a   1.000
_cell.length_b   1.000
_cell.length_c   1.000
_cell.angle_alpha   90.00
_cell.angle_beta   90.00
_cell.angle_gamma   90.00
#
_symmetry.space_group_name_H-M   'P 1'
#
loop_
_entity.id
_entity.type
_entity.pdbx_description
1 polymer ?
#
loop_
_entity_poly.entity_id
_entity_poly.type
_entity_poly.pdbx_seq_one_letter_code
_entity_poly.pdbx_strand_id
1 'polypeptide(L)'
;VGRPRAFDEATAVASAAALFASRAYDGISVDDLVNHLGVHRNSLYQTFGSKRGLYLRALRWHLDEQVRPALRRNATFDNGLDFLLLAATERAPADPEVATEITRILAEFDEALTAPATSALLGDHLRARLSR
;
A
#
# COMPACT_ATOMS: atom_id res chain seq x y z
N VAL A 1 32.22 -8.29 8.70
CA VAL A 1 31.69 -7.97 8.58
C VAL A 1 30.89 -7.64 7.99
N GLY A 2 30.81 -7.63 7.98
CA GLY A 2 30.24 -7.31 7.52
C GLY A 2 29.63 -6.71 6.86
N ARG A 3 29.00 -6.51 6.59
CA ARG A 3 28.29 -5.95 6.12
C ARG A 3 27.34 -5.54 5.97
N PRO A 4 27.84 -5.40 5.48
CA PRO A 4 26.84 -4.71 6.04
C PRO A 4 25.53 -4.53 5.39
N ARG A 5 24.70 -5.16 5.73
CA ARG A 5 23.36 -4.94 5.36
C ARG A 5 22.83 -3.72 6.10
N ALA A 6 22.35 -2.76 5.38
CA ALA A 6 22.01 -1.48 5.95
C ALA A 6 20.66 -1.48 6.66
N PHE A 7 19.74 -2.39 6.28
CA PHE A 7 18.40 -2.39 6.87
C PHE A 7 17.72 -3.74 6.67
N ASP A 8 16.66 -3.94 7.45
CA ASP A 8 15.81 -5.11 7.28
C ASP A 8 14.76 -4.81 6.20
N GLU A 9 14.77 -5.59 5.15
CA GLU A 9 13.91 -5.36 3.99
C GLU A 9 12.43 -5.44 4.36
N ALA A 10 12.03 -6.41 5.18
CA ALA A 10 10.64 -6.56 5.59
C ALA A 10 10.15 -5.34 6.38
N THR A 11 10.99 -4.84 7.30
CA THR A 11 10.68 -3.63 8.06
C THR A 11 10.56 -2.43 7.15
N ALA A 12 11.45 -2.32 6.17
CA ALA A 12 11.43 -1.21 5.22
C ALA A 12 10.14 -1.20 4.39
N VAL A 13 9.71 -2.38 3.93
CA VAL A 13 8.47 -2.51 3.15
C VAL A 13 7.25 -2.09 3.98
N ALA A 14 7.16 -2.56 5.21
CA ALA A 14 6.06 -2.20 6.11
C ALA A 14 6.04 -0.69 6.40
N SER A 15 7.21 -0.12 6.64
CA SER A 15 7.34 1.32 6.90
C SER A 15 6.96 2.14 5.67
N ALA A 16 7.38 1.70 4.49
CA ALA A 16 7.02 2.35 3.23
C ALA A 16 5.51 2.31 3.01
N ALA A 17 4.87 1.17 3.31
CA ALA A 17 3.42 1.05 3.17
C ALA A 17 2.69 2.08 4.05
N ALA A 18 3.17 2.30 5.27
CA ALA A 18 2.59 3.31 6.15
C ALA A 18 2.69 4.71 5.55
N LEU A 19 3.83 5.03 4.95
CA LEU A 19 4.02 6.34 4.32
C LEU A 19 3.12 6.49 3.09
N PHE A 20 3.07 5.46 2.23
CA PHE A 20 2.22 5.49 1.04
C PHE A 20 0.72 5.50 1.37
N ALA A 21 0.34 5.06 2.56
CA ALA A 21 -1.04 5.14 3.03
C ALA A 21 -1.40 6.54 3.51
N SER A 22 -0.40 7.39 3.80
CA SER A 22 -0.63 8.70 4.39
C SER A 22 -0.91 9.79 3.36
N ARG A 23 -0.44 9.64 2.13
CA ARG A 23 -0.62 10.62 1.05
C ARG A 23 -0.32 9.99 -0.30
N ALA A 24 -0.72 10.71 -1.37
CA ALA A 24 -0.63 10.23 -2.73
C ALA A 24 0.82 9.97 -3.15
N TYR A 25 1.00 9.01 -4.06
CA TYR A 25 2.29 8.61 -4.58
C TYR A 25 3.14 9.81 -5.05
N ASP A 26 2.55 10.70 -5.84
CA ASP A 26 3.28 11.85 -6.37
C ASP A 26 3.64 12.88 -5.31
N GLY A 27 3.01 12.81 -4.15
CA GLY A 27 3.31 13.69 -3.03
C GLY A 27 4.43 13.17 -2.12
N ILE A 28 5.03 12.04 -2.46
CA ILE A 28 6.10 11.43 -1.66
C ILE A 28 7.35 11.37 -2.53
N SER A 29 8.42 12.03 -2.09
CA SER A 29 9.69 12.02 -2.82
C SER A 29 10.57 10.85 -2.37
N VAL A 30 11.61 10.56 -3.15
CA VAL A 30 12.62 9.59 -2.72
C VAL A 30 13.29 10.04 -1.43
N ASP A 31 13.50 11.35 -1.26
CA ASP A 31 14.05 11.88 0.00
C ASP A 31 13.12 11.61 1.17
N ASP A 32 11.82 11.76 0.99
CA ASP A 32 10.84 11.43 2.02
C ASP A 32 10.96 9.96 2.43
N LEU A 33 11.11 9.07 1.45
CA LEU A 33 11.26 7.63 1.69
C LEU A 33 12.55 7.32 2.43
N VAL A 34 13.65 7.89 1.98
CA VAL A 34 14.96 7.70 2.61
C VAL A 34 14.90 8.13 4.07
N ASN A 35 14.34 9.30 4.33
CA ASN A 35 14.24 9.82 5.70
C ASN A 35 13.28 8.99 6.55
N HIS A 36 12.13 8.60 5.99
CA HIS A 36 11.13 7.83 6.73
C HIS A 36 11.64 6.42 7.07
N LEU A 37 12.32 5.78 6.13
CA LEU A 37 12.84 4.43 6.33
C LEU A 37 14.15 4.41 7.13
N GLY A 38 14.85 5.53 7.18
CA GLY A 38 16.14 5.59 7.85
C GLY A 38 17.23 4.82 7.13
N VAL A 39 17.20 4.81 5.80
CA VAL A 39 18.17 4.06 4.98
C VAL A 39 18.89 5.02 4.03
N HIS A 40 20.01 4.55 3.48
CA HIS A 40 20.73 5.31 2.45
C HIS A 40 20.02 5.16 1.10
N ARG A 41 20.08 6.22 0.30
CA ARG A 41 19.49 6.23 -1.04
C ARG A 41 20.00 5.07 -1.90
N ASN A 42 21.30 4.80 -1.85
CA ASN A 42 21.87 3.70 -2.63
C ASN A 42 21.30 2.34 -2.22
N SER A 43 21.12 2.13 -0.92
CA SER A 43 20.55 0.89 -0.41
C SER A 43 19.12 0.71 -0.90
N LEU A 44 18.35 1.80 -0.92
CA LEU A 44 16.98 1.77 -1.41
C LEU A 44 16.94 1.36 -2.88
N TYR A 45 17.78 2.00 -3.71
CA TYR A 45 17.81 1.68 -5.14
C TYR A 45 18.32 0.27 -5.41
N GLN A 46 19.33 -0.18 -4.66
CA GLN A 46 19.84 -1.54 -4.85
C GLN A 46 18.82 -2.61 -4.50
N THR A 47 18.03 -2.36 -3.47
CA THR A 47 17.05 -3.34 -3.00
C THR A 47 15.77 -3.32 -3.84
N PHE A 48 15.26 -2.14 -4.15
CA PHE A 48 13.94 -1.99 -4.77
C PHE A 48 13.95 -1.48 -6.20
N GLY A 49 15.10 -1.03 -6.67
CA GLY A 49 15.27 -0.55 -8.04
C GLY A 49 14.85 0.88 -8.26
N SER A 50 13.73 1.28 -7.70
CA SER A 50 13.13 2.60 -7.92
C SER A 50 12.08 2.87 -6.87
N LYS A 51 11.60 4.12 -6.81
CA LYS A 51 10.44 4.49 -6.00
C LYS A 51 9.23 3.62 -6.37
N ARG A 52 9.01 3.41 -7.68
CA ARG A 52 7.91 2.58 -8.16
C ARG A 52 8.07 1.14 -7.72
N GLY A 53 9.30 0.60 -7.79
CA GLY A 53 9.57 -0.75 -7.31
C GLY A 53 9.24 -0.92 -5.84
N LEU A 54 9.62 0.05 -5.02
CA LEU A 54 9.27 0.04 -3.60
C LEU A 54 7.77 0.16 -3.39
N TYR A 55 7.12 1.04 -4.16
CA TYR A 55 5.66 1.22 -4.06
C TYR A 55 4.92 -0.09 -4.35
N LEU A 56 5.29 -0.79 -5.43
CA LEU A 56 4.64 -2.06 -5.79
C LEU A 56 4.89 -3.13 -4.73
N ARG A 57 6.11 -3.19 -4.18
CA ARG A 57 6.42 -4.11 -3.09
C ARG A 57 5.56 -3.80 -1.86
N ALA A 58 5.45 -2.53 -1.51
CA ALA A 58 4.66 -2.10 -0.36
C ALA A 58 3.17 -2.37 -0.56
N LEU A 59 2.66 -2.11 -1.76
CA LEU A 59 1.24 -2.36 -2.06
C LEU A 59 0.93 -3.86 -1.97
N ARG A 60 1.74 -4.70 -2.60
CA ARG A 60 1.55 -6.14 -2.55
C ARG A 60 1.63 -6.68 -1.13
N TRP A 61 2.61 -6.19 -0.36
CA TRP A 61 2.74 -6.55 1.04
C TRP A 61 1.47 -6.17 1.82
N HIS A 62 1.00 -4.95 1.62
CA HIS A 62 -0.21 -4.47 2.30
C HIS A 62 -1.43 -5.35 1.97
N LEU A 63 -1.61 -5.67 0.70
CA LEU A 63 -2.74 -6.50 0.26
C LEU A 63 -2.62 -7.92 0.82
N ASP A 64 -1.42 -8.50 0.79
CA ASP A 64 -1.22 -9.89 1.21
C ASP A 64 -1.22 -10.05 2.72
N GLU A 65 -0.62 -9.12 3.45
CA GLU A 65 -0.39 -9.27 4.89
C GLU A 65 -1.43 -8.58 5.75
N GLN A 66 -2.14 -7.58 5.22
CA GLN A 66 -3.10 -6.81 5.99
C GLN A 66 -4.52 -6.91 5.47
N VAL A 67 -4.72 -6.74 4.17
CA VAL A 67 -6.07 -6.70 3.60
C VAL A 67 -6.67 -8.10 3.44
N ARG A 68 -5.98 -9.00 2.75
CA ARG A 68 -6.50 -10.36 2.53
C ARG A 68 -6.76 -11.12 3.82
N PRO A 69 -5.85 -11.09 4.81
CA PRO A 69 -6.14 -11.76 6.07
C PRO A 69 -7.36 -11.21 6.79
N ALA A 70 -7.53 -9.87 6.79
CA ALA A 70 -8.69 -9.24 7.41
C ALA A 70 -9.98 -9.64 6.67
N LEU A 71 -9.93 -9.69 5.35
CA LEU A 71 -11.07 -10.09 4.53
C LEU A 71 -11.48 -11.54 4.84
N ARG A 72 -10.49 -12.44 4.96
CA ARG A 72 -10.76 -13.85 5.27
C ARG A 72 -11.37 -14.03 6.66
N ARG A 73 -10.97 -13.21 7.63
CA ARG A 73 -11.49 -13.27 8.99
C ARG A 73 -12.78 -12.50 9.17
N ASN A 74 -13.24 -11.83 8.12
CA ASN A 74 -14.38 -10.92 8.20
C ASN A 74 -14.18 -9.86 9.29
N ALA A 75 -12.95 -9.36 9.40
CA ALA A 75 -12.57 -8.38 10.39
C ALA A 75 -12.91 -6.96 9.91
N THR A 76 -12.90 -6.00 10.83
CA THR A 76 -13.08 -4.59 10.46
C THR A 76 -11.79 -4.07 9.82
N PHE A 77 -11.94 -2.99 9.06
CA PHE A 77 -10.82 -2.40 8.33
C PHE A 77 -10.43 -1.01 8.82
N ASP A 78 -10.91 -0.56 9.92
CA ASP A 78 -10.65 0.77 10.51
C ASP A 78 -9.90 1.73 9.56
N ASN A 79 -8.56 1.85 9.69
CA ASN A 79 -7.75 2.65 8.78
C ASN A 79 -7.01 1.80 7.76
N GLY A 80 -7.31 0.51 7.71
CA GLY A 80 -6.57 -0.45 6.91
C GLY A 80 -6.81 -0.37 5.40
N LEU A 81 -7.75 0.46 4.93
CA LEU A 81 -8.02 0.61 3.52
C LEU A 81 -7.47 1.91 2.93
N ASP A 82 -6.77 2.73 3.72
CA ASP A 82 -6.25 4.01 3.24
C ASP A 82 -5.31 3.84 2.05
N PHE A 83 -4.36 2.91 2.14
CA PHE A 83 -3.42 2.67 1.05
C PHE A 83 -4.16 2.18 -0.20
N LEU A 84 -5.08 1.24 -0.03
CA LEU A 84 -5.88 0.70 -1.13
C LEU A 84 -6.67 1.81 -1.82
N LEU A 85 -7.32 2.68 -1.06
CA LEU A 85 -8.11 3.78 -1.61
C LEU A 85 -7.23 4.76 -2.38
N LEU A 86 -6.09 5.15 -1.83
CA LEU A 86 -5.16 6.04 -2.53
C LEU A 86 -4.62 5.38 -3.79
N ALA A 87 -4.25 4.10 -3.72
CA ALA A 87 -3.75 3.38 -4.87
C ALA A 87 -4.79 3.33 -5.99
N ALA A 88 -6.05 3.07 -5.63
CA ALA A 88 -7.14 2.95 -6.61
C ALA A 88 -7.45 4.28 -7.28
N THR A 89 -7.45 5.37 -6.51
CA THR A 89 -7.92 6.67 -7.02
C THR A 89 -6.80 7.52 -7.60
N GLU A 90 -5.60 7.45 -7.01
CA GLU A 90 -4.52 8.36 -7.37
C GLU A 90 -3.43 7.72 -8.23
N ARG A 91 -3.25 6.41 -8.13
CA ARG A 91 -2.14 5.75 -8.82
C ARG A 91 -2.57 4.80 -9.93
N ALA A 92 -3.63 4.02 -9.72
CA ALA A 92 -4.08 3.04 -10.72
C ALA A 92 -4.36 3.66 -12.10
N PRO A 93 -4.94 4.87 -12.20
CA PRO A 93 -5.14 5.48 -13.51
C PRO A 93 -3.86 5.71 -14.31
N ALA A 94 -2.72 5.83 -13.64
CA ALA A 94 -1.44 6.11 -14.29
C ALA A 94 -0.50 4.90 -14.33
N ASP A 95 -0.86 3.78 -13.69
CA ASP A 95 0.03 2.63 -13.59
C ASP A 95 -0.76 1.32 -13.75
N PRO A 96 -0.61 0.65 -14.91
CA PRO A 96 -1.37 -0.58 -15.19
C PRO A 96 -1.13 -1.71 -14.21
N GLU A 97 0.07 -1.83 -13.62
CA GLU A 97 0.32 -2.88 -12.64
C GLU A 97 -0.45 -2.62 -11.35
N VAL A 98 -0.54 -1.36 -10.94
CA VAL A 98 -1.34 -0.98 -9.79
C VAL A 98 -2.81 -1.26 -10.07
N ALA A 99 -3.29 -0.87 -11.26
CA ALA A 99 -4.67 -1.14 -11.65
C ALA A 99 -5.00 -2.63 -11.60
N THR A 100 -4.07 -3.48 -12.04
CA THR A 100 -4.25 -4.93 -12.01
C THR A 100 -4.37 -5.44 -10.57
N GLU A 101 -3.50 -4.97 -9.67
CA GLU A 101 -3.55 -5.38 -8.27
C GLU A 101 -4.87 -4.96 -7.61
N ILE A 102 -5.30 -3.74 -7.88
CA ILE A 102 -6.54 -3.22 -7.30
C ILE A 102 -7.76 -3.96 -7.86
N THR A 103 -7.80 -4.19 -9.16
CA THR A 103 -8.91 -4.93 -9.78
C THR A 103 -9.01 -6.33 -9.17
N ARG A 104 -7.88 -6.98 -8.97
CA ARG A 104 -7.83 -8.32 -8.39
C ARG A 104 -8.35 -8.34 -6.96
N ILE A 105 -7.90 -7.40 -6.13
CA ILE A 105 -8.36 -7.38 -4.74
C ILE A 105 -9.84 -7.03 -4.63
N LEU A 106 -10.35 -6.13 -5.47
CA LEU A 106 -11.78 -5.80 -5.47
C LEU A 106 -12.64 -7.01 -5.85
N ALA A 107 -12.17 -7.82 -6.80
CA ALA A 107 -12.87 -9.06 -7.15
C ALA A 107 -12.92 -10.03 -5.96
N GLU A 108 -11.86 -10.09 -5.17
CA GLU A 108 -11.83 -10.93 -3.97
C GLU A 108 -12.80 -10.40 -2.91
N PHE A 109 -12.91 -9.08 -2.75
CA PHE A 109 -13.91 -8.47 -1.87
C PHE A 109 -15.32 -8.84 -2.33
N ASP A 110 -15.58 -8.74 -3.64
CA ASP A 110 -16.90 -9.03 -4.19
C ASP A 110 -17.30 -10.48 -3.95
N GLU A 111 -16.34 -11.41 -4.07
CA GLU A 111 -16.58 -12.82 -3.79
C GLU A 111 -16.89 -13.06 -2.31
N ALA A 112 -16.16 -12.39 -1.44
CA ALA A 112 -16.31 -12.57 0.01
C ALA A 112 -17.56 -11.89 0.57
N LEU A 113 -17.92 -10.72 0.01
CA LEU A 113 -18.99 -9.88 0.56
C LEU A 113 -20.21 -9.79 -0.35
N THR A 114 -20.06 -9.39 -1.54
CA THR A 114 -20.92 -9.11 -2.70
C THR A 114 -20.46 -7.77 -3.24
N ALA A 115 -20.72 -7.50 -4.53
CA ALA A 115 -20.32 -6.22 -5.11
C ALA A 115 -20.96 -5.01 -4.43
N PRO A 116 -22.29 -5.03 -4.14
CA PRO A 116 -22.88 -3.90 -3.42
C PRO A 116 -22.30 -3.68 -2.03
N ALA A 117 -21.97 -4.77 -1.29
CA ALA A 117 -21.37 -4.65 0.03
C ALA A 117 -19.96 -4.09 -0.03
N THR A 118 -19.18 -4.49 -1.05
CA THR A 118 -17.86 -3.93 -1.29
C THR A 118 -17.95 -2.42 -1.54
N SER A 119 -18.85 -2.00 -2.39
CA SER A 119 -19.04 -0.59 -2.70
C SER A 119 -19.42 0.22 -1.47
N ALA A 120 -20.31 -0.33 -0.63
CA ALA A 120 -20.72 0.32 0.62
C ALA A 120 -19.53 0.47 1.57
N LEU A 121 -18.74 -0.58 1.71
CA LEU A 121 -17.54 -0.57 2.58
C LEU A 121 -16.56 0.51 2.14
N LEU A 122 -16.25 0.57 0.85
CA LEU A 122 -15.31 1.54 0.31
C LEU A 122 -15.86 2.96 0.42
N GLY A 123 -17.16 3.13 0.16
CA GLY A 123 -17.81 4.43 0.31
C GLY A 123 -17.77 4.94 1.75
N ASP A 124 -17.98 4.04 2.71
CA ASP A 124 -17.93 4.40 4.12
C ASP A 124 -16.52 4.82 4.53
N HIS A 125 -15.50 4.10 4.07
CA HIS A 125 -14.11 4.46 4.34
C HIS A 125 -13.73 5.79 3.70
N LEU A 126 -14.20 6.03 2.48
CA LEU A 126 -13.97 7.30 1.81
C LEU A 126 -14.59 8.46 2.62
N ARG A 127 -15.83 8.31 3.06
CA ARG A 127 -16.50 9.34 3.85
C ARG A 127 -15.78 9.57 5.18
N ALA A 128 -15.31 8.51 5.81
CA ALA A 128 -14.58 8.63 7.08
C ALA A 128 -13.30 9.45 6.92
N ARG A 129 -12.63 9.35 5.77
CA ARG A 129 -11.44 10.13 5.49
C ARG A 129 -11.73 11.64 5.45
N LEU A 130 -12.91 12.00 4.98
CA LEU A 130 -13.30 13.40 4.91
C LEU A 130 -13.59 14.01 6.27
N SER A 131 -13.83 13.16 7.26
CA SER A 131 -14.16 13.60 8.62
C SER A 131 -12.97 13.66 9.57
N ARG A 132 -11.81 13.24 9.11
CA ARG A 132 -10.60 13.23 9.94
C ARG A 132 -9.90 14.56 10.02
#